data_9fc348469c1463d1aba1fec199fa5273
#
_entry.id   9fc348469c1463d1aba1fec199fa5273
#
_cell.length_a   1.000
_cell.length_b   1.000
_cell.length_c   1.000
_cell.angle_alpha   90.00
_cell.angle_beta   90.00
_cell.angle_gamma   90.00
#
_symmetry.space_group_name_H-M   'P 1'
#
loop_
_entity.id
_entity.type
_entity.pdbx_description
1 polymer ?
#
loop_
_entity_poly.entity_id
_entity_poly.type
_entity_poly.pdbx_seq_one_letter_code
_entity_poly.pdbx_strand_id
1 'polypeptide(L)'
;MITLRDEIDRMFDEFTGGFREGDEGMARLVPAADLIENKDNFVVTAELPGIRKEDIKVTVQNNMLIISGEKKKETENKGDTWHRVERSYGSFNRTFDLPALIDANKINAEFKDGILRVHLPKVEEAKPKEIAIGVK
;
A
#
# COMPACT_ATOMS: atom_id res chain seq x y z
N MET A 1 -2.14 11.81 -1.65
CA MET A 1 -1.00 12.71 -1.46
C MET A 1 -0.70 12.88 0.02
N ILE A 2 0.51 12.59 0.41
CA ILE A 2 0.94 12.80 1.78
C ILE A 2 1.20 14.30 1.94
N THR A 3 0.53 14.94 2.89
CA THR A 3 0.73 16.36 3.15
C THR A 3 2.06 16.56 3.88
N LEU A 4 2.59 17.78 3.85
CA LEU A 4 3.80 18.12 4.59
C LEU A 4 3.63 17.85 6.09
N ARG A 5 2.45 18.11 6.61
CA ARG A 5 2.10 17.82 8.00
C ARG A 5 2.20 16.33 8.30
N ASP A 6 1.68 15.51 7.40
CA ASP A 6 1.74 14.05 7.56
C ASP A 6 3.16 13.55 7.54
N GLU A 7 4.03 14.12 6.70
CA GLU A 7 5.44 13.78 6.67
C GLU A 7 6.16 14.16 7.96
N ILE A 8 5.86 15.34 8.50
CA ILE A 8 6.43 15.80 9.76
C ILE A 8 5.96 14.92 10.92
N ASP A 9 4.66 14.62 10.98
CA ASP A 9 4.10 13.73 11.99
C ASP A 9 4.74 12.34 11.91
N ARG A 10 4.94 11.85 10.69
CA ARG A 10 5.58 10.57 10.45
C ARG A 10 7.04 10.56 10.91
N MET A 11 7.80 11.59 10.57
CA MET A 11 9.18 11.73 11.02
C MET A 11 9.26 11.81 12.53
N PHE A 12 8.35 12.54 13.14
CA PHE A 12 8.26 12.68 14.58
C PHE A 12 7.92 11.35 15.25
N ASP A 13 6.99 10.58 14.67
CA ASP A 13 6.64 9.25 15.15
C ASP A 13 7.81 8.28 15.01
N GLU A 14 8.56 8.35 13.93
CA GLU A 14 9.76 7.53 13.75
C GLU A 14 10.82 7.87 14.80
N PHE A 15 10.96 9.14 15.12
CA PHE A 15 11.95 9.61 16.10
C PHE A 15 11.54 9.26 17.53
N THR A 16 10.27 9.38 17.88
CA THR A 16 9.77 9.17 19.25
C THR A 16 9.11 7.82 19.45
N GLY A 17 8.50 7.27 18.40
CA GLY A 17 7.69 6.05 18.48
C GLY A 17 8.47 4.78 18.74
N GLY A 18 9.76 4.75 18.39
CA GLY A 18 10.62 3.61 18.65
C GLY A 18 10.95 3.43 20.14
N PHE A 19 10.56 4.38 20.98
CA PHE A 19 10.84 4.36 22.41
C PHE A 19 9.58 4.23 23.27
N ARG A 20 8.43 3.97 22.68
CA ARG A 20 7.22 3.72 23.44
C ARG A 20 7.29 2.36 24.11
N GLU A 21 7.31 2.38 25.42
CA GLU A 21 7.15 1.17 26.19
C GLU A 21 5.70 0.68 26.01
N GLY A 22 5.54 -0.57 25.64
CA GLY A 22 4.22 -1.19 25.46
C GLY A 22 3.90 -1.68 24.07
N ASP A 23 4.67 -1.29 23.06
CA ASP A 23 4.51 -1.82 21.69
C ASP A 23 5.38 -3.05 21.47
N GLU A 24 5.45 -3.93 22.45
CA GLU A 24 6.17 -5.18 22.32
C GLU A 24 5.52 -6.06 21.25
N GLY A 25 6.20 -6.21 20.12
CA GLY A 25 5.79 -7.09 19.04
C GLY A 25 5.01 -6.45 17.90
N MET A 26 4.61 -5.18 18.02
CA MET A 26 3.91 -4.47 16.94
C MET A 26 4.81 -3.40 16.33
N ALA A 27 5.61 -3.79 15.35
CA ALA A 27 6.38 -2.85 14.58
C ALA A 27 5.51 -2.23 13.49
N ARG A 28 5.73 -0.95 13.21
CA ARG A 28 5.10 -0.30 12.06
C ARG A 28 5.88 -0.68 10.81
N LEU A 29 5.25 -1.42 9.92
CA LEU A 29 5.85 -1.81 8.66
C LEU A 29 5.68 -0.69 7.64
N VAL A 30 6.74 -0.42 6.86
CA VAL A 30 6.68 0.54 5.75
C VAL A 30 7.06 -0.21 4.49
N PRO A 31 6.08 -0.81 3.80
CA PRO A 31 6.38 -1.54 2.57
C PRO A 31 6.78 -0.60 1.46
N ALA A 32 7.76 -1.02 0.67
CA ALA A 32 8.13 -0.30 -0.55
C ALA A 32 6.98 -0.38 -1.53
N ALA A 33 6.60 0.75 -2.11
CA ALA A 33 5.50 0.82 -3.05
C ALA A 33 5.74 1.88 -4.10
N ASP A 34 5.27 1.59 -5.31
CA ASP A 34 5.33 2.51 -6.45
C ASP A 34 3.94 2.78 -6.99
N LEU A 35 3.68 4.02 -7.34
CA LEU A 35 2.47 4.43 -8.06
C LEU A 35 2.88 4.90 -9.45
N ILE A 36 2.38 4.24 -10.48
CA ILE A 36 2.67 4.56 -11.87
C ILE A 36 1.38 4.99 -12.55
N GLU A 37 1.41 6.14 -13.21
CA GLU A 37 0.30 6.61 -14.01
C GLU A 37 0.55 6.34 -15.49
N ASN A 38 -0.38 5.64 -16.12
CA ASN A 38 -0.43 5.42 -17.56
C ASN A 38 -1.57 6.25 -18.15
N LYS A 39 -1.70 6.25 -19.47
CA LYS A 39 -2.79 6.97 -20.15
C LYS A 39 -4.16 6.54 -19.64
N ASP A 40 -4.36 5.23 -19.47
CA ASP A 40 -5.66 4.65 -19.20
C ASP A 40 -5.86 4.22 -17.76
N ASN A 41 -4.78 4.07 -16.99
CA ASN A 41 -4.88 3.54 -15.64
C ASN A 41 -3.73 4.00 -14.74
N PHE A 42 -3.90 3.70 -13.46
CA PHE A 42 -2.82 3.72 -12.48
C PHE A 42 -2.47 2.28 -12.11
N VAL A 43 -1.21 2.04 -11.83
CA VAL A 43 -0.76 0.76 -11.29
C VAL A 43 0.02 1.02 -10.00
N VAL A 44 -0.44 0.43 -8.93
CA VAL A 44 0.26 0.46 -7.65
C VAL A 44 0.90 -0.90 -7.43
N THR A 45 2.19 -0.90 -7.15
CA THR A 45 2.95 -2.10 -6.85
C THR A 45 3.50 -1.96 -5.43
N ALA A 46 3.21 -2.92 -4.57
CA ALA A 46 3.68 -2.92 -3.19
C ALA A 46 4.40 -4.23 -2.88
N GLU A 47 5.55 -4.14 -2.25
CA GLU A 47 6.29 -5.30 -1.80
C GLU A 47 5.86 -5.68 -0.39
N LEU A 48 5.20 -6.83 -0.25
CA LEU A 48 4.64 -7.32 1.00
C LEU A 48 5.11 -8.74 1.30
N PRO A 49 6.44 -8.95 1.42
CA PRO A 49 6.95 -10.28 1.66
C PRO A 49 6.56 -10.81 3.04
N GLY A 50 6.19 -12.06 3.11
CA GLY A 50 5.82 -12.70 4.36
C GLY A 50 4.44 -12.37 4.88
N ILE A 51 3.64 -11.60 4.12
CA ILE A 51 2.25 -11.29 4.46
C ILE A 51 1.34 -12.18 3.64
N ARG A 52 0.29 -12.69 4.26
CA ARG A 52 -0.69 -13.54 3.57
C ARG A 52 -1.69 -12.67 2.84
N LYS A 53 -2.19 -13.17 1.72
CA LYS A 53 -3.26 -12.52 0.95
C LYS A 53 -4.47 -12.18 1.85
N GLU A 54 -4.84 -13.07 2.73
CA GLU A 54 -5.97 -12.90 3.65
C GLU A 54 -5.77 -11.75 4.64
N ASP A 55 -4.53 -11.37 4.87
CA ASP A 55 -4.17 -10.31 5.83
C ASP A 55 -3.99 -8.95 5.13
N ILE A 56 -4.24 -8.88 3.84
CA ILE A 56 -4.13 -7.65 3.04
C ILE A 56 -5.53 -7.14 2.71
N LYS A 57 -5.75 -5.85 2.94
CA LYS A 57 -6.99 -5.18 2.60
C LYS A 57 -6.70 -4.03 1.64
N VAL A 58 -7.41 -4.00 0.54
CA VAL A 58 -7.32 -2.93 -0.47
C VAL A 58 -8.67 -2.24 -0.55
N THR A 59 -8.68 -0.94 -0.35
CA THR A 59 -9.90 -0.15 -0.36
C THR A 59 -9.69 1.11 -1.20
N VAL A 60 -10.70 1.50 -1.98
CA VAL A 60 -10.72 2.78 -2.67
C VAL A 60 -11.88 3.59 -2.12
N GLN A 61 -11.57 4.79 -1.65
CA GLN A 61 -12.55 5.69 -1.08
C GLN A 61 -12.14 7.12 -1.37
N ASN A 62 -13.07 7.93 -1.84
CA ASN A 62 -12.81 9.36 -2.14
C ASN A 62 -11.59 9.57 -3.05
N ASN A 63 -11.47 8.73 -4.06
CA ASN A 63 -10.35 8.74 -5.00
C ASN A 63 -8.99 8.52 -4.35
N MET A 64 -8.98 7.86 -3.21
CA MET A 64 -7.77 7.43 -2.51
C MET A 64 -7.71 5.91 -2.50
N LEU A 65 -6.54 5.37 -2.78
CA LEU A 65 -6.27 3.96 -2.63
C LEU A 65 -5.63 3.72 -1.26
N ILE A 66 -6.23 2.85 -0.48
CA ILE A 66 -5.74 2.50 0.84
C ILE A 66 -5.36 1.03 0.85
N ILE A 67 -4.10 0.75 1.10
CA ILE A 67 -3.60 -0.61 1.25
C ILE A 67 -3.18 -0.78 2.70
N SER A 68 -3.80 -1.72 3.37
CA SER A 68 -3.50 -2.02 4.77
C SER A 68 -3.34 -3.51 4.97
N GLY A 69 -2.67 -3.86 6.03
CA GLY A 69 -2.51 -5.26 6.36
C GLY A 69 -1.75 -5.46 7.64
N GLU A 70 -1.61 -6.72 8.00
CA GLU A 70 -1.00 -7.10 9.24
C GLU A 70 -0.15 -8.35 9.02
N LYS A 71 1.10 -8.29 9.45
CA LYS A 71 1.96 -9.46 9.48
C LYS A 71 1.87 -10.06 10.86
N LYS A 72 1.18 -11.20 10.96
CA LYS A 72 0.94 -11.86 12.24
C LYS A 72 2.14 -12.68 12.67
N LYS A 73 2.34 -12.76 13.99
CA LYS A 73 3.36 -13.60 14.56
C LYS A 73 2.95 -15.07 14.38
N GLU A 74 3.85 -15.87 13.80
CA GLU A 74 3.64 -17.30 13.71
C GLU A 74 3.83 -17.94 15.10
N THR A 75 2.95 -18.89 15.43
CA THR A 75 3.07 -19.63 16.66
C THR A 75 4.25 -20.58 16.58
N GLU A 76 5.14 -20.56 17.57
CA GLU A 76 6.26 -21.49 17.64
C GLU A 76 5.74 -22.91 17.85
N ASN A 77 6.32 -23.86 17.14
CA ASN A 77 6.06 -25.26 17.38
C ASN A 77 6.73 -25.68 18.69
N LYS A 78 5.99 -26.42 19.51
CA LYS A 78 6.55 -26.99 20.74
C LYS A 78 7.69 -27.93 20.41
N GLY A 79 8.85 -27.71 21.00
CA GLY A 79 10.02 -28.54 20.79
C GLY A 79 11.08 -27.97 19.89
N ASP A 80 10.74 -26.88 19.18
CA ASP A 80 11.74 -26.19 18.36
C ASP A 80 12.58 -25.26 19.23
N THR A 81 13.89 -25.31 19.00
CA THR A 81 14.82 -24.37 19.65
C THR A 81 15.21 -23.28 18.66
N TRP A 82 14.83 -22.06 18.95
CA TRP A 82 15.15 -20.92 18.10
C TRP A 82 16.46 -20.30 18.55
N HIS A 83 17.51 -20.40 17.72
CA HIS A 83 18.79 -19.77 18.01
C HIS A 83 18.79 -18.30 17.62
N ARG A 84 18.01 -17.94 16.62
CA ARG A 84 17.88 -16.58 16.15
C ARG A 84 16.57 -16.43 15.38
N VAL A 85 15.79 -15.41 15.74
CA VAL A 85 14.54 -15.09 15.04
C VAL A 85 14.66 -13.65 14.52
N GLU A 86 14.76 -13.51 13.20
CA GLU A 86 14.84 -12.21 12.52
C GLU A 86 13.59 -11.97 11.69
N ARG A 87 12.43 -11.96 12.32
CA ARG A 87 11.16 -11.68 11.63
C ARG A 87 10.57 -10.39 12.15
N SER A 88 10.13 -9.56 11.21
CA SER A 88 9.37 -8.36 11.54
C SER A 88 7.88 -8.69 11.57
N TYR A 89 7.23 -8.34 12.65
CA TYR A 89 5.78 -8.41 12.78
C TYR A 89 5.23 -7.01 12.88
N GLY A 90 4.00 -6.80 12.48
CA GLY A 90 3.36 -5.52 12.65
C GLY A 90 2.28 -5.26 11.63
N SER A 91 1.80 -4.04 11.64
CA SER A 91 0.77 -3.57 10.73
C SER A 91 1.33 -2.51 9.79
N PHE A 92 0.69 -2.35 8.65
CA PHE A 92 1.01 -1.28 7.73
C PHE A 92 -0.27 -0.66 7.19
N ASN A 93 -0.14 0.59 6.78
CA ASN A 93 -1.20 1.33 6.11
C ASN A 93 -0.56 2.29 5.12
N ARG A 94 -0.86 2.13 3.84
CA ARG A 94 -0.37 3.01 2.78
C ARG A 94 -1.57 3.63 2.07
N THR A 95 -1.54 4.94 1.93
CA THR A 95 -2.59 5.69 1.26
C THR A 95 -2.01 6.43 0.07
N PHE A 96 -2.65 6.30 -1.08
CA PHE A 96 -2.27 6.97 -2.31
C PHE A 96 -3.41 7.85 -2.79
N ASP A 97 -3.19 9.15 -2.91
CA ASP A 97 -4.12 10.03 -3.59
C ASP A 97 -3.95 9.86 -5.10
N LEU A 98 -5.06 9.65 -5.78
CA LEU A 98 -5.05 9.45 -7.22
C LEU A 98 -5.38 10.79 -7.90
N PRO A 99 -4.50 11.29 -8.78
CA PRO A 99 -4.69 12.61 -9.40
C PRO A 99 -5.77 12.64 -10.48
N ALA A 100 -6.39 11.52 -10.79
CA ALA A 100 -7.48 11.43 -11.76
C ALA A 100 -8.56 10.49 -11.26
N LEU A 101 -9.78 10.69 -11.71
CA LEU A 101 -10.91 9.85 -11.35
C LEU A 101 -10.73 8.43 -11.90
N ILE A 102 -11.00 7.46 -11.06
CA ILE A 102 -10.90 6.04 -11.40
C ILE A 102 -12.28 5.38 -11.42
N ASP A 103 -12.37 4.32 -12.21
CA ASP A 103 -13.55 3.49 -12.28
C ASP A 103 -13.46 2.40 -11.21
N ALA A 104 -14.15 2.62 -10.09
CA ALA A 104 -14.11 1.72 -8.96
C ALA A 104 -14.64 0.33 -9.26
N ASN A 105 -15.46 0.17 -10.29
CA ASN A 105 -16.04 -1.12 -10.67
C ASN A 105 -15.07 -1.99 -11.47
N LYS A 106 -13.97 -1.44 -11.95
CA LYS A 106 -12.99 -2.14 -12.78
C LYS A 106 -11.64 -2.32 -12.14
N ILE A 107 -11.55 -2.08 -10.84
CA ILE A 107 -10.31 -2.25 -10.10
C ILE A 107 -9.99 -3.73 -9.99
N ASN A 108 -8.73 -4.07 -10.26
CA ASN A 108 -8.23 -5.43 -10.15
C ASN A 108 -6.97 -5.45 -9.31
N ALA A 109 -6.89 -6.40 -8.39
CA ALA A 109 -5.74 -6.56 -7.52
C ALA A 109 -5.22 -7.99 -7.63
N GLU A 110 -3.91 -8.13 -7.77
CA GLU A 110 -3.22 -9.41 -7.83
C GLU A 110 -2.13 -9.46 -6.76
N PHE A 111 -2.00 -10.60 -6.12
CA PHE A 111 -0.92 -10.83 -5.16
C PHE A 111 -0.16 -12.09 -5.54
N LYS A 112 1.11 -11.94 -5.86
CA LYS A 112 1.95 -13.05 -6.28
C LYS A 112 3.40 -12.81 -5.86
N ASP A 113 4.04 -13.84 -5.33
CA ASP A 113 5.45 -13.79 -4.93
C ASP A 113 5.79 -12.63 -3.98
N GLY A 114 4.86 -12.32 -3.07
CA GLY A 114 5.03 -11.23 -2.13
C GLY A 114 4.81 -9.85 -2.70
N ILE A 115 4.36 -9.74 -3.95
CA ILE A 115 4.12 -8.47 -4.61
C ILE A 115 2.62 -8.29 -4.87
N LEU A 116 2.07 -7.20 -4.34
CA LEU A 116 0.70 -6.78 -4.60
C LEU A 116 0.71 -5.79 -5.76
N ARG A 117 -0.10 -6.06 -6.78
CA ARG A 117 -0.33 -5.14 -7.89
C ARG A 117 -1.80 -4.78 -7.94
N VAL A 118 -2.07 -3.49 -7.93
CA VAL A 118 -3.44 -2.97 -8.04
C VAL A 118 -3.55 -2.16 -9.32
N HIS A 119 -4.45 -2.58 -10.19
CA HIS A 119 -4.77 -1.89 -11.44
C HIS A 119 -6.01 -1.05 -11.24
N LEU A 120 -5.88 0.24 -11.48
CA LEU A 120 -6.95 1.22 -11.25
C LEU A 120 -7.25 1.95 -12.55
N PRO A 121 -8.20 1.46 -13.35
CA PRO A 121 -8.56 2.13 -14.60
C PRO A 121 -9.15 3.51 -14.35
N LYS A 122 -8.76 4.47 -15.18
CA LYS A 122 -9.36 5.80 -15.17
C LYS A 122 -10.76 5.74 -15.80
N VAL A 123 -11.67 6.60 -15.33
CA VAL A 123 -12.93 6.79 -16.04
C VAL A 123 -12.64 7.38 -17.42
N GLU A 124 -13.54 7.15 -18.38
CA GLU A 124 -13.34 7.62 -19.76
C GLU A 124 -13.09 9.14 -19.83
N GLU A 125 -13.77 9.91 -19.01
CA GLU A 125 -13.64 11.37 -18.98
C GLU A 125 -12.26 11.82 -18.48
N ALA A 126 -11.56 10.98 -17.74
CA ALA A 126 -10.23 11.28 -17.20
C ALA A 126 -9.09 10.83 -18.11
N LYS A 127 -9.39 10.07 -19.17
CA LYS A 127 -8.38 9.61 -20.13
C LYS A 127 -8.02 10.73 -21.11
N PRO A 128 -6.76 10.81 -21.56
CA PRO A 128 -6.39 11.78 -22.61
C PRO A 128 -7.23 11.58 -23.86
N LYS A 129 -7.69 12.67 -24.43
CA LYS A 129 -8.46 12.65 -25.66
C LYS A 129 -7.66 13.28 -26.80
N GLU A 130 -7.60 12.60 -27.91
CA GLU A 130 -7.07 13.20 -29.13
C GLU A 130 -8.15 14.08 -29.76
N ILE A 131 -7.79 15.32 -30.05
CA ILE A 131 -8.69 16.27 -30.69
C ILE A 131 -8.23 16.43 -32.12
N ALA A 132 -9.11 16.14 -33.08
CA ALA A 132 -8.83 16.35 -34.48
C ALA A 132 -8.79 17.87 -34.77
N ILE A 133 -7.74 18.30 -35.44
CA ILE A 133 -7.62 19.70 -35.82
C ILE A 133 -8.33 19.91 -37.14
N GLY A 134 -9.37 20.75 -37.12
CA GLY A 134 -10.06 21.15 -38.33
C GLY A 134 -9.29 22.24 -39.04
N VAL A 135 -9.12 22.10 -40.33
CA VAL A 135 -8.52 23.13 -41.19
C VAL A 135 -9.64 23.89 -41.88
N LYS A 136 -9.69 25.16 -41.62
CA LYS A 136 -10.66 26.04 -42.29
C LYS A 136 -10.00 26.83 -43.42
#